data_2879b6dce52534168786594c0f291f28
#
_entry.id   2879b6dce52534168786594c0f291f28
#
_cell.length_a   1.000
_cell.length_b   1.000
_cell.length_c   1.000
_cell.angle_alpha   90.00
_cell.angle_beta   90.00
_cell.angle_gamma   90.00
#
_symmetry.space_group_name_H-M   'P 1'
#
loop_
_entity.id
_entity.type
_entity.pdbx_description
1 polymer ?
#
loop_
_entity_poly.entity_id
_entity_poly.type
_entity_poly.pdbx_seq_one_letter_code
_entity_poly.pdbx_strand_id
1 'polypeptide(L)'
;MFSKQEAQQLKKEFWTAFGKSFPRKWLLYDTKIKDMSFKFNADNKKAEVSLDIEMKDEIFRNAYYEKIWSLEDILKDFIGDFQKEEFFTLDNGKVISKIWVEKHDVSVFNKNTWQEIFEFFWDKMDGFERFYYEYEDFIKDV
;
A
#
# COMPACT_ATOMS: atom_id res chain seq x y z
N MET A 1 -27.94 2.24 -4.90
CA MET A 1 -26.98 3.36 -4.65
C MET A 1 -27.01 3.74 -3.18
N PHE A 2 -25.86 4.03 -2.61
CA PHE A 2 -25.76 4.41 -1.20
C PHE A 2 -25.77 5.94 -1.06
N SER A 3 -26.41 6.43 -0.01
CA SER A 3 -26.27 7.83 0.39
C SER A 3 -24.84 8.07 0.89
N LYS A 4 -24.46 9.35 1.05
CA LYS A 4 -23.13 9.70 1.56
C LYS A 4 -22.91 9.11 2.97
N GLN A 5 -23.92 9.15 3.83
CA GLN A 5 -23.85 8.59 5.18
C GLN A 5 -23.72 7.05 5.14
N GLU A 6 -24.50 6.40 4.30
CA GLU A 6 -24.42 4.95 4.13
C GLU A 6 -23.05 4.52 3.62
N ALA A 7 -22.50 5.26 2.65
CA ALA A 7 -21.17 4.98 2.10
C ALA A 7 -20.09 5.12 3.18
N GLN A 8 -20.15 6.17 4.00
CA GLN A 8 -19.19 6.37 5.09
C GLN A 8 -19.30 5.27 6.14
N GLN A 9 -20.52 4.88 6.48
CA GLN A 9 -20.76 3.81 7.46
C GLN A 9 -20.23 2.49 6.92
N LEU A 10 -20.45 2.20 5.66
CA LEU A 10 -19.99 0.96 5.03
C LEU A 10 -18.47 0.88 4.97
N LYS A 11 -17.80 2.00 4.67
CA LYS A 11 -16.33 2.06 4.74
C LYS A 11 -15.82 1.80 6.14
N LYS A 12 -16.47 2.37 7.15
CA LYS A 12 -16.10 2.15 8.54
C LYS A 12 -16.26 0.68 8.93
N GLU A 13 -17.35 0.06 8.52
CA GLU A 13 -17.58 -1.37 8.74
C GLU A 13 -16.51 -2.23 8.06
N PHE A 14 -16.13 -1.85 6.84
CA PHE A 14 -15.10 -2.55 6.08
C PHE A 14 -13.77 -2.60 6.84
N TRP A 15 -13.26 -1.45 7.26
CA TRP A 15 -11.97 -1.39 7.97
C TRP A 15 -12.04 -2.05 9.34
N THR A 16 -13.17 -1.93 10.03
CA THR A 16 -13.39 -2.61 11.31
C THR A 16 -13.39 -4.12 11.13
N ALA A 17 -14.07 -4.61 10.09
CA ALA A 17 -14.13 -6.04 9.77
C ALA A 17 -12.74 -6.58 9.42
N PHE A 18 -11.96 -5.82 8.66
CA PHE A 18 -10.59 -6.21 8.33
C PHE A 18 -9.74 -6.37 9.60
N GLY A 19 -9.78 -5.38 10.48
CA GLY A 19 -9.02 -5.44 11.73
C GLY A 19 -9.41 -6.59 12.64
N LYS A 20 -10.68 -6.95 12.65
CA LYS A 20 -11.17 -8.09 13.45
C LYS A 20 -10.85 -9.44 12.82
N SER A 21 -10.97 -9.55 11.50
CA SER A 21 -10.76 -10.82 10.78
C SER A 21 -9.27 -11.17 10.66
N PHE A 22 -8.42 -10.16 10.61
CA PHE A 22 -6.97 -10.34 10.44
C PHE A 22 -6.23 -9.49 11.49
N PRO A 23 -6.34 -9.82 12.79
CA PRO A 23 -5.73 -9.02 13.85
C PRO A 23 -4.21 -9.11 13.78
N ARG A 24 -3.59 -7.99 13.41
CA ARG A 24 -2.14 -7.88 13.28
C ARG A 24 -1.75 -6.42 13.35
N LYS A 25 -0.65 -6.14 14.02
CA LYS A 25 -0.04 -4.81 13.99
C LYS A 25 0.84 -4.70 12.75
N TRP A 26 0.36 -3.97 11.76
CA TRP A 26 1.09 -3.74 10.52
C TRP A 26 2.13 -2.64 10.70
N LEU A 27 3.18 -2.69 9.87
CA LEU A 27 4.27 -1.72 9.92
C LEU A 27 3.81 -0.31 9.58
N LEU A 28 3.11 -0.14 8.48
CA LEU A 28 2.52 1.11 7.96
C LEU A 28 3.51 2.29 8.00
N TYR A 29 3.34 3.21 8.93
CA TYR A 29 4.19 4.40 9.05
C TYR A 29 5.48 4.17 9.85
N ASP A 30 5.62 3.05 10.51
CA ASP A 30 6.73 2.77 11.41
C ASP A 30 7.93 2.15 10.68
N THR A 31 8.24 2.68 9.50
CA THR A 31 9.37 2.23 8.69
C THR A 31 10.71 2.76 9.20
N LYS A 32 10.66 3.76 10.09
CA LYS A 32 11.82 4.50 10.59
C LYS A 32 12.53 5.32 9.50
N ILE A 33 11.89 5.46 8.36
CA ILE A 33 12.27 6.41 7.31
C ILE A 33 11.13 7.40 7.21
N LYS A 34 11.41 8.66 7.54
CA LYS A 34 10.40 9.70 7.50
C LYS A 34 9.83 9.84 6.09
N ASP A 35 8.51 9.99 6.00
CA ASP A 35 7.77 10.17 4.75
C ASP A 35 7.85 8.96 3.81
N MET A 36 8.11 7.79 4.36
CA MET A 36 7.99 6.52 3.66
C MET A 36 7.10 5.59 4.45
N SER A 37 6.06 5.07 3.82
CA SER A 37 5.05 4.26 4.51
C SER A 37 4.44 3.22 3.59
N PHE A 38 3.85 2.20 4.22
CA PHE A 38 3.01 1.22 3.53
C PHE A 38 1.56 1.57 3.78
N LYS A 39 0.70 1.37 2.79
CA LYS A 39 -0.71 1.72 2.89
C LYS A 39 -1.62 0.65 2.30
N PHE A 40 -2.78 0.49 2.94
CA PHE A 40 -3.92 -0.21 2.36
C PHE A 40 -4.86 0.81 1.75
N ASN A 41 -5.42 0.50 0.60
CA ASN A 41 -6.45 1.32 -0.01
C ASN A 41 -7.49 0.46 -0.71
N ALA A 42 -8.75 0.87 -0.65
CA ALA A 42 -9.83 0.21 -1.36
C ALA A 42 -10.88 1.25 -1.73
N ASP A 43 -11.40 1.15 -2.93
CA ASP A 43 -12.45 2.03 -3.42
C ASP A 43 -13.61 1.20 -4.00
N ASN A 44 -14.42 1.80 -4.86
CA ASN A 44 -15.58 1.14 -5.45
C ASN A 44 -15.23 0.18 -6.60
N LYS A 45 -13.95 0.07 -6.99
CA LYS A 45 -13.52 -0.71 -8.16
C LYS A 45 -12.36 -1.64 -7.88
N LYS A 46 -11.48 -1.27 -6.95
CA LYS A 46 -10.23 -2.00 -6.72
C LYS A 46 -9.70 -1.83 -5.30
N ALA A 47 -8.76 -2.68 -4.96
CA ALA A 47 -7.99 -2.59 -3.73
C ALA A 47 -6.50 -2.49 -4.08
N GLU A 48 -5.74 -1.82 -3.23
CA GLU A 48 -4.29 -1.64 -3.41
C GLU A 48 -3.55 -1.85 -2.10
N VAL A 49 -2.33 -2.36 -2.22
CA VAL A 49 -1.33 -2.31 -1.16
C VAL A 49 -0.14 -1.59 -1.76
N SER A 50 0.31 -0.52 -1.11
CA SER A 50 1.34 0.34 -1.67
C SER A 50 2.47 0.65 -0.71
N LEU A 51 3.64 0.95 -1.31
CA LEU A 51 4.75 1.61 -0.66
C LEU A 51 4.80 3.02 -1.23
N ASP A 52 4.56 4.01 -0.38
CA ASP A 52 4.53 5.42 -0.75
C ASP A 52 5.78 6.11 -0.23
N ILE A 53 6.51 6.77 -1.13
CA ILE A 53 7.72 7.53 -0.81
C ILE A 53 7.37 9.00 -1.04
N GLU A 54 7.18 9.75 0.07
CA GLU A 54 6.52 11.04 0.04
C GLU A 54 7.39 12.23 0.45
N MET A 55 8.73 12.07 0.49
CA MET A 55 9.61 13.18 0.82
C MET A 55 9.37 14.34 -0.13
N LYS A 56 9.31 15.56 0.40
CA LYS A 56 9.18 16.78 -0.40
C LYS A 56 10.43 17.03 -1.22
N ASP A 57 11.60 16.72 -0.66
CA ASP A 57 12.87 16.84 -1.35
C ASP A 57 12.95 15.77 -2.44
N GLU A 58 12.93 16.23 -3.68
CA GLU A 58 12.94 15.34 -4.84
C GLU A 58 14.19 14.46 -4.90
N ILE A 59 15.34 15.01 -4.48
CA ILE A 59 16.60 14.26 -4.50
C ILE A 59 16.53 13.05 -3.57
N PHE A 60 16.07 13.26 -2.34
CA PHE A 60 15.90 12.14 -1.40
C PHE A 60 14.82 11.18 -1.83
N ARG A 61 13.70 11.69 -2.31
CA ARG A 61 12.59 10.85 -2.79
C ARG A 61 13.07 9.94 -3.92
N ASN A 62 13.78 10.48 -4.90
CA ASN A 62 14.30 9.71 -6.02
C ASN A 62 15.37 8.72 -5.58
N ALA A 63 16.21 9.09 -4.62
CA ALA A 63 17.24 8.20 -4.09
C ALA A 63 16.63 6.96 -3.43
N TYR A 64 15.58 7.12 -2.62
CA TYR A 64 14.88 5.99 -2.03
C TYR A 64 14.15 5.15 -3.09
N TYR A 65 13.51 5.80 -4.06
CA TYR A 65 12.85 5.10 -5.15
C TYR A 65 13.84 4.23 -5.94
N GLU A 66 14.99 4.79 -6.32
CA GLU A 66 16.02 4.05 -7.05
C GLU A 66 16.57 2.89 -6.22
N LYS A 67 16.70 3.09 -4.91
CA LYS A 67 17.16 2.05 -4.00
C LYS A 67 16.22 0.84 -4.01
N ILE A 68 14.91 1.09 -3.90
CA ILE A 68 13.88 0.05 -3.99
C ILE A 68 13.88 -0.56 -5.40
N TRP A 69 13.96 0.27 -6.43
CA TRP A 69 13.98 -0.18 -7.82
C TRP A 69 15.15 -1.13 -8.10
N SER A 70 16.31 -0.89 -7.48
CA SER A 70 17.47 -1.77 -7.63
C SER A 70 17.20 -3.18 -7.10
N LEU A 71 16.16 -3.34 -6.27
CA LEU A 71 15.74 -4.62 -5.69
C LEU A 71 14.46 -5.15 -6.34
N GLU A 72 14.10 -4.67 -7.55
CA GLU A 72 12.80 -5.01 -8.16
C GLU A 72 12.55 -6.50 -8.31
N ASP A 73 13.54 -7.27 -8.76
CA ASP A 73 13.39 -8.71 -8.95
C ASP A 73 13.17 -9.43 -7.62
N ILE A 74 13.85 -8.97 -6.59
CA ILE A 74 13.69 -9.49 -5.23
C ILE A 74 12.30 -9.13 -4.69
N LEU A 75 11.89 -7.88 -4.86
CA LEU A 75 10.56 -7.44 -4.43
C LEU A 75 9.47 -8.27 -5.11
N LYS A 76 9.63 -8.54 -6.38
CA LYS A 76 8.69 -9.35 -7.15
C LYS A 76 8.55 -10.77 -6.59
N ASP A 77 9.63 -11.34 -6.05
CA ASP A 77 9.56 -12.64 -5.38
C ASP A 77 8.70 -12.61 -4.12
N PHE A 78 8.62 -11.44 -3.45
CA PHE A 78 7.82 -11.28 -2.22
C PHE A 78 6.36 -10.94 -2.48
N ILE A 79 6.07 -10.12 -3.48
CA ILE A 79 4.71 -9.57 -3.69
C ILE A 79 4.09 -9.92 -5.05
N GLY A 80 4.82 -10.59 -5.94
CA GLY A 80 4.37 -10.84 -7.30
C GLY A 80 4.49 -9.60 -8.19
N ASP A 81 3.78 -9.61 -9.30
CA ASP A 81 3.78 -8.48 -10.23
C ASP A 81 3.27 -7.21 -9.56
N PHE A 82 3.91 -6.09 -9.82
CA PHE A 82 3.55 -4.82 -9.21
C PHE A 82 3.67 -3.68 -10.21
N GLN A 83 3.01 -2.57 -9.87
CA GLN A 83 3.06 -1.31 -10.59
C GLN A 83 4.04 -0.37 -9.91
N LYS A 84 4.59 0.58 -10.64
CA LYS A 84 5.46 1.61 -10.09
C LYS A 84 5.35 2.89 -10.87
N GLU A 85 5.54 4.00 -10.18
CA GLU A 85 5.59 5.31 -10.80
C GLU A 85 6.44 6.24 -9.94
N GLU A 86 7.54 6.74 -10.52
CA GLU A 86 8.47 7.62 -9.81
C GLU A 86 7.86 8.99 -9.51
N PHE A 87 7.01 9.49 -10.42
CA PHE A 87 6.36 10.79 -10.29
C PHE A 87 4.84 10.61 -10.34
N PHE A 88 4.29 10.10 -9.26
CA PHE A 88 2.86 9.87 -9.13
C PHE A 88 2.21 11.09 -8.49
N THR A 89 1.24 11.69 -9.19
CA THR A 89 0.53 12.87 -8.69
C THR A 89 -0.74 12.46 -7.96
N LEU A 90 -0.81 12.81 -6.68
CA LEU A 90 -2.00 12.60 -5.86
C LEU A 90 -3.10 13.62 -6.24
N ASP A 91 -4.34 13.36 -5.83
CA ASP A 91 -5.48 14.23 -6.11
C ASP A 91 -5.27 15.67 -5.61
N ASN A 92 -4.50 15.82 -4.53
CA ASN A 92 -4.18 17.16 -3.98
C ASN A 92 -3.01 17.84 -4.70
N GLY A 93 -2.50 17.26 -5.77
CA GLY A 93 -1.38 17.81 -6.54
C GLY A 93 0.01 17.44 -6.04
N LYS A 94 0.10 16.77 -4.89
CA LYS A 94 1.39 16.35 -4.34
C LYS A 94 1.99 15.23 -5.21
N VAL A 95 3.28 15.33 -5.51
CA VAL A 95 4.02 14.30 -6.25
C VAL A 95 4.72 13.39 -5.27
N ILE A 96 4.52 12.09 -5.43
CA ILE A 96 5.20 11.06 -4.64
C ILE A 96 5.81 10.02 -5.58
N SER A 97 6.64 9.14 -5.06
CA SER A 97 7.02 7.91 -5.76
C SER A 97 6.20 6.77 -5.16
N LYS A 98 5.62 5.94 -6.01
CA LYS A 98 4.68 4.90 -5.56
C LYS A 98 5.00 3.56 -6.20
N ILE A 99 4.97 2.52 -5.39
CA ILE A 99 5.11 1.12 -5.81
C ILE A 99 3.93 0.38 -5.20
N TRP A 100 3.14 -0.34 -6.03
CA TRP A 100 1.91 -0.93 -5.52
C TRP A 100 1.49 -2.18 -6.26
N VAL A 101 0.66 -2.98 -5.58
CA VAL A 101 -0.06 -4.10 -6.16
C VAL A 101 -1.53 -3.75 -6.11
N GLU A 102 -2.28 -4.08 -7.15
CA GLU A 102 -3.71 -3.81 -7.17
C GLU A 102 -4.52 -5.04 -7.55
N LYS A 103 -5.75 -5.10 -7.02
CA LYS A 103 -6.72 -6.14 -7.31
C LYS A 103 -7.99 -5.48 -7.81
N HIS A 104 -8.39 -5.85 -9.04
CA HIS A 104 -9.58 -5.32 -9.69
C HIS A 104 -10.83 -6.15 -9.39
N ASP A 105 -11.98 -5.62 -9.80
CA ASP A 105 -13.28 -6.28 -9.70
C ASP A 105 -13.70 -6.58 -8.27
N VAL A 106 -13.30 -5.71 -7.35
CA VAL A 106 -13.69 -5.74 -5.95
C VAL A 106 -14.13 -4.33 -5.55
N SER A 107 -14.91 -4.24 -4.47
CA SER A 107 -15.42 -2.96 -4.00
C SER A 107 -15.63 -2.96 -2.51
N VAL A 108 -15.24 -1.86 -1.86
CA VAL A 108 -15.53 -1.62 -0.44
C VAL A 108 -17.05 -1.55 -0.22
N PHE A 109 -17.83 -1.27 -1.25
CA PHE A 109 -19.29 -1.19 -1.19
C PHE A 109 -20.00 -2.50 -1.51
N ASN A 110 -19.27 -3.55 -1.85
CA ASN A 110 -19.83 -4.87 -2.10
C ASN A 110 -19.24 -5.88 -1.10
N LYS A 111 -20.02 -6.17 -0.07
CA LYS A 111 -19.61 -7.09 1.01
C LYS A 111 -19.21 -8.47 0.51
N ASN A 112 -19.75 -8.89 -0.62
CA ASN A 112 -19.40 -10.19 -1.21
C ASN A 112 -17.96 -10.26 -1.68
N THR A 113 -17.29 -9.11 -1.89
CA THR A 113 -15.91 -9.03 -2.30
C THR A 113 -14.94 -8.81 -1.13
N TRP A 114 -15.42 -8.53 0.06
CA TRP A 114 -14.57 -8.17 1.20
C TRP A 114 -13.56 -9.25 1.58
N GLN A 115 -13.96 -10.51 1.59
CA GLN A 115 -13.05 -11.59 1.95
C GLN A 115 -11.85 -11.65 0.98
N GLU A 116 -12.11 -11.49 -0.32
CA GLU A 116 -11.04 -11.43 -1.33
C GLU A 116 -10.09 -10.26 -1.08
N ILE A 117 -10.65 -9.09 -0.73
CA ILE A 117 -9.85 -7.90 -0.44
C ILE A 117 -8.98 -8.13 0.80
N PHE A 118 -9.55 -8.70 1.86
CA PHE A 118 -8.84 -8.95 3.11
C PHE A 118 -7.69 -9.93 2.93
N GLU A 119 -7.91 -11.00 2.17
CA GLU A 119 -6.87 -11.96 1.85
C GLU A 119 -5.77 -11.34 1.00
N PHE A 120 -6.15 -10.51 0.03
CA PHE A 120 -5.22 -9.75 -0.79
C PHE A 120 -4.38 -8.79 0.07
N PHE A 121 -5.02 -8.05 0.96
CA PHE A 121 -4.34 -7.14 1.87
C PHE A 121 -3.31 -7.88 2.74
N TRP A 122 -3.72 -8.99 3.33
CA TRP A 122 -2.83 -9.79 4.16
C TRP A 122 -1.63 -10.28 3.37
N ASP A 123 -1.88 -10.92 2.24
CA ASP A 123 -0.83 -11.53 1.42
C ASP A 123 0.18 -10.50 0.94
N LYS A 124 -0.30 -9.39 0.37
CA LYS A 124 0.59 -8.39 -0.22
C LYS A 124 1.31 -7.55 0.82
N MET A 125 0.63 -7.15 1.89
CA MET A 125 1.30 -6.39 2.95
C MET A 125 2.31 -7.26 3.70
N ASP A 126 1.99 -8.52 3.94
CA ASP A 126 2.94 -9.45 4.52
C ASP A 126 4.19 -9.58 3.65
N GLY A 127 4.01 -9.69 2.34
CA GLY A 127 5.12 -9.74 1.39
C GLY A 127 5.98 -8.49 1.43
N PHE A 128 5.36 -7.30 1.41
CA PHE A 128 6.07 -6.02 1.52
C PHE A 128 6.85 -5.92 2.84
N GLU A 129 6.24 -6.32 3.96
CA GLU A 129 6.90 -6.25 5.27
C GLU A 129 8.09 -7.19 5.36
N ARG A 130 7.94 -8.43 4.88
CA ARG A 130 9.04 -9.39 4.86
C ARG A 130 10.20 -8.89 4.00
N PHE A 131 9.89 -8.33 2.83
CA PHE A 131 10.89 -7.70 1.96
C PHE A 131 11.59 -6.56 2.70
N TYR A 132 10.83 -5.67 3.30
CA TYR A 132 11.38 -4.50 4.00
C TYR A 132 12.30 -4.91 5.15
N TYR A 133 11.87 -5.83 6.00
CA TYR A 133 12.67 -6.27 7.12
C TYR A 133 13.98 -6.94 6.68
N GLU A 134 13.95 -7.69 5.60
CA GLU A 134 15.14 -8.37 5.09
C GLU A 134 16.16 -7.40 4.50
N TYR A 135 15.69 -6.35 3.81
CA TYR A 135 16.54 -5.38 3.12
C TYR A 135 16.56 -4.01 3.77
N GLU A 136 16.07 -3.89 4.99
CA GLU A 136 15.93 -2.62 5.70
C GLU A 136 17.24 -1.83 5.76
N ASP A 137 18.34 -2.46 6.14
CA ASP A 137 19.63 -1.79 6.28
C ASP A 137 20.13 -1.25 4.94
N PHE A 138 19.96 -2.02 3.88
CA PHE A 138 20.31 -1.58 2.53
C PHE A 138 19.45 -0.39 2.09
N ILE A 139 18.14 -0.45 2.33
CA ILE A 139 17.21 0.61 1.94
C ILE A 139 17.51 1.91 2.68
N LYS A 140 17.85 1.82 3.96
CA LYS A 140 18.15 3.00 4.78
C LYS A 140 19.48 3.67 4.44
N ASP A 141 20.35 2.96 3.76
CA ASP A 141 21.69 3.46 3.41
C ASP A 141 21.61 4.32 2.13
N VAL A 142 20.90 5.43 2.22
CA VAL A 142 20.72 6.38 1.13
C VAL A 142 21.63 7.59 1.33
#